data_2c18eabd8ebb77e1fbe9f7065349e706
#
_entry.id   2c18eabd8ebb77e1fbe9f7065349e706
#
_cell.length_a   1.000
_cell.length_b   1.000
_cell.length_c   1.000
_cell.angle_alpha   90.00
_cell.angle_beta   90.00
_cell.angle_gamma   90.00
#
_symmetry.space_group_name_H-M   'P 1'
#
loop_
_entity.id
_entity.type
_entity.pdbx_description
1 polymer ?
#
loop_
_entity_poly.entity_id
_entity_poly.type
_entity_poly.pdbx_seq_one_letter_code
_entity_poly.pdbx_strand_id
1 'polypeptide(L)'
;MLFVFIFSSLSMLSLSKILRLIPKDLIEEVDVLPSDDIDLNQRDYCHLIKKGEVLSYGENNFTQLLEKDDPIGLAETILAKPNMLRYRTIDKVKLLRLDGTAIRKEINHSGPLVKSIVQYTLKRIFGRQEDTHITPLIFEEEFLRPNEECLPIRKFEAGTWIFRSGFSPNRMYFVERGRVQLFTQNKKELAFLQIGACFGESTLIRGKKHNNSALALEDSLVRIIEDHILEKEVKKEAPIVQLVLFLVLRRLEFTNSLRMKDNFSRKR
;
A
#
# COMPACT_ATOMS: atom_id res chain seq x y z
N MET A 1 -16.60 32.31 -22.73
CA MET A 1 -16.85 32.05 -21.30
C MET A 1 -16.10 30.76 -20.97
N LEU A 2 -14.82 30.93 -20.54
CA LEU A 2 -13.88 29.84 -20.28
C LEU A 2 -14.22 29.25 -18.91
N PHE A 3 -14.74 28.03 -18.85
CA PHE A 3 -14.78 27.27 -17.62
C PHE A 3 -13.36 26.76 -17.34
N VAL A 4 -12.64 27.49 -16.53
CA VAL A 4 -11.44 27.00 -15.88
C VAL A 4 -11.89 25.96 -14.85
N PHE A 5 -11.84 24.71 -15.22
CA PHE A 5 -11.89 23.60 -14.26
C PHE A 5 -10.61 23.71 -13.42
N ILE A 6 -10.74 24.33 -12.26
CA ILE A 6 -9.74 24.21 -11.20
C ILE A 6 -9.82 22.76 -10.72
N PHE A 7 -9.00 21.91 -11.33
CA PHE A 7 -8.64 20.63 -10.73
C PHE A 7 -7.87 20.95 -9.45
N SER A 8 -8.59 21.11 -8.35
CA SER A 8 -7.99 20.99 -7.03
C SER A 8 -7.50 19.56 -6.91
N SER A 9 -6.20 19.35 -7.19
CA SER A 9 -5.55 18.07 -6.99
C SER A 9 -5.65 17.74 -5.50
N LEU A 10 -6.67 16.98 -5.12
CA LEU A 10 -6.85 16.47 -3.77
C LEU A 10 -5.77 15.44 -3.48
N SER A 11 -4.75 15.86 -2.78
CA SER A 11 -3.73 14.98 -2.25
C SER A 11 -4.27 14.34 -0.97
N MET A 12 -4.79 13.15 -1.06
CA MET A 12 -5.35 12.46 0.10
C MET A 12 -4.35 12.29 1.23
N LEU A 13 -3.12 11.91 0.92
CA LEU A 13 -2.10 11.66 1.92
C LEU A 13 -0.82 12.45 1.62
N SER A 14 -0.45 13.34 2.53
CA SER A 14 0.84 14.01 2.54
C SER A 14 1.59 13.63 3.81
N LEU A 15 2.68 12.89 3.67
CA LEU A 15 3.47 12.40 4.80
C LEU A 15 3.81 13.51 5.80
N SER A 16 4.26 14.66 5.32
CA SER A 16 4.63 15.79 6.18
C SER A 16 3.46 16.36 6.99
N LYS A 17 2.25 16.34 6.44
CA LYS A 17 1.05 16.77 7.16
C LYS A 17 0.64 15.74 8.19
N ILE A 18 0.63 14.47 7.83
CA ILE A 18 0.26 13.38 8.72
C ILE A 18 1.20 13.34 9.93
N LEU A 19 2.52 13.38 9.71
CA LEU A 19 3.52 13.34 10.78
C LEU A 19 3.37 14.47 11.80
N ARG A 20 2.86 15.64 11.39
CA ARG A 20 2.60 16.75 12.33
C ARG A 20 1.39 16.53 13.25
N LEU A 21 0.48 15.65 12.83
CA LEU A 21 -0.77 15.36 13.56
C LEU A 21 -0.63 14.17 14.51
N ILE A 22 0.45 13.38 14.39
CA ILE A 22 0.66 12.22 15.25
C ILE A 22 1.13 12.70 16.63
N PRO A 23 0.54 12.18 17.72
CA PRO A 23 0.98 12.45 19.08
C PRO A 23 2.47 12.15 19.27
N LYS A 24 3.19 13.03 19.97
CA LYS A 24 4.66 12.92 20.14
C LYS A 24 5.08 11.70 20.95
N ASP A 25 4.23 11.19 21.80
CA ASP A 25 4.43 9.99 22.58
C ASP A 25 4.43 8.69 21.75
N LEU A 26 3.88 8.76 20.53
CA LEU A 26 3.86 7.63 19.58
C LEU A 26 5.04 7.62 18.61
N ILE A 27 5.85 8.68 18.60
CA ILE A 27 7.01 8.82 17.70
C ILE A 27 8.23 9.27 18.50
N GLU A 28 9.32 8.55 18.34
CA GLU A 28 10.63 8.91 18.90
C GLU A 28 11.65 9.10 17.79
N GLU A 29 12.47 10.15 17.89
CA GLU A 29 13.62 10.32 16.99
C GLU A 29 14.82 9.54 17.54
N VAL A 30 15.40 8.70 16.69
CA VAL A 30 16.56 7.87 17.03
C VAL A 30 17.68 8.14 16.03
N ASP A 31 18.87 8.44 16.52
CA ASP A 31 20.09 8.53 15.72
C ASP A 31 20.79 7.15 15.73
N VAL A 32 21.08 6.62 14.54
CA VAL A 32 21.80 5.36 14.36
C VAL A 32 23.15 5.66 13.71
N LEU A 33 24.23 5.15 14.30
CA LEU A 33 25.59 5.38 13.84
C LEU A 33 25.94 4.48 12.63
N PRO A 34 26.96 4.84 11.86
CA PRO A 34 27.47 4.00 10.78
C PRO A 34 27.82 2.60 11.26
N SER A 35 27.48 1.62 10.46
CA SER A 35 27.71 0.19 10.75
C SER A 35 26.89 -0.42 11.88
N ASP A 36 26.07 0.34 12.57
CA ASP A 36 25.11 -0.23 13.51
C ASP A 36 24.05 -1.02 12.74
N ASP A 37 23.80 -2.24 13.20
CA ASP A 37 22.62 -2.97 12.75
C ASP A 37 21.40 -2.36 13.43
N ILE A 38 20.41 -2.01 12.63
CA ILE A 38 19.12 -1.57 13.16
C ILE A 38 18.46 -2.80 13.76
N ASP A 39 18.38 -2.86 15.09
CA ASP A 39 17.69 -3.97 15.76
C ASP A 39 16.18 -3.89 15.52
N LEU A 40 15.74 -4.71 14.58
CA LEU A 40 14.33 -4.88 14.22
C LEU A 40 13.77 -6.18 14.79
N ASN A 41 14.49 -6.90 15.64
CA ASN A 41 13.98 -8.09 16.31
C ASN A 41 12.88 -7.76 17.32
N GLN A 42 12.78 -6.50 17.71
CA GLN A 42 11.69 -6.00 18.53
C GLN A 42 10.46 -5.78 17.65
N ARG A 43 9.54 -6.75 17.67
CA ARG A 43 8.21 -6.69 16.97
C ARG A 43 7.36 -5.50 17.40
N ASP A 44 7.81 -4.74 18.37
CA ASP A 44 7.08 -3.65 19.01
C ASP A 44 7.33 -2.30 18.37
N TYR A 45 8.28 -2.21 17.44
CA TYR A 45 8.60 -0.97 16.78
C TYR A 45 8.84 -1.15 15.28
N CYS A 46 8.47 -0.15 14.52
CA CYS A 46 8.93 0.04 13.15
C CYS A 46 9.56 1.43 13.00
N HIS A 47 10.28 1.65 11.92
CA HIS A 47 10.99 2.89 11.71
C HIS A 47 10.66 3.53 10.36
N LEU A 48 10.75 4.86 10.31
CA LEU A 48 10.68 5.65 9.10
C LEU A 48 11.98 6.42 8.95
N ILE A 49 12.62 6.34 7.79
CA ILE A 49 13.87 7.09 7.54
C ILE A 49 13.54 8.58 7.41
N LYS A 50 14.05 9.39 8.34
CA LYS A 50 13.93 10.85 8.31
C LYS A 50 15.07 11.50 7.54
N LYS A 51 16.30 10.94 7.67
CA LYS A 51 17.52 11.41 7.01
C LYS A 51 18.54 10.30 6.92
N GLY A 52 19.27 10.22 5.81
CA GLY A 52 20.31 9.22 5.53
C GLY A 52 19.78 8.06 4.72
N GLU A 53 20.60 7.03 4.56
CA GLU A 53 20.35 5.87 3.71
C GLU A 53 20.59 4.59 4.49
N VAL A 54 19.75 3.58 4.24
CA VAL A 54 19.81 2.26 4.88
C VAL A 54 19.85 1.19 3.83
N LEU A 55 20.82 0.30 3.92
CA LEU A 55 20.92 -0.87 3.07
C LEU A 55 20.03 -1.98 3.65
N SER A 56 19.06 -2.45 2.89
CA SER A 56 18.32 -3.66 3.21
C SER A 56 18.86 -4.85 2.42
N TYR A 57 18.99 -6.01 3.05
CA TYR A 57 19.49 -7.23 2.42
C TYR A 57 18.79 -8.47 2.97
N GLY A 58 18.63 -9.47 2.11
CA GLY A 58 17.96 -10.73 2.42
C GLY A 58 18.75 -11.94 1.96
N GLU A 59 18.20 -13.13 2.15
CA GLU A 59 18.90 -14.42 1.90
C GLU A 59 19.29 -14.65 0.44
N ASN A 60 18.61 -14.10 -0.53
CA ASN A 60 18.84 -14.35 -1.96
C ASN A 60 19.70 -13.29 -2.65
N ASN A 61 20.75 -12.78 -1.99
CA ASN A 61 21.57 -11.66 -2.50
C ASN A 61 20.74 -10.41 -2.86
N PHE A 62 19.54 -10.35 -2.31
CA PHE A 62 18.70 -9.20 -2.46
C PHE A 62 19.28 -8.05 -1.65
N THR A 63 19.60 -6.98 -2.32
CA THR A 63 20.14 -5.76 -1.69
C THR A 63 19.41 -4.56 -2.25
N GLN A 64 18.96 -3.67 -1.37
CA GLN A 64 18.35 -2.42 -1.76
C GLN A 64 18.70 -1.29 -0.82
N LEU A 65 18.92 -0.14 -1.42
CA LEU A 65 19.03 1.12 -0.73
C LEU A 65 17.63 1.67 -0.42
N LEU A 66 17.40 1.97 0.85
CA LEU A 66 16.23 2.68 1.34
C LEU A 66 16.64 4.10 1.67
N GLU A 67 15.78 5.04 1.29
CA GLU A 67 16.03 6.47 1.42
C GLU A 67 15.00 7.13 2.33
N LYS A 68 15.10 8.45 2.44
CA LYS A 68 14.14 9.25 3.20
C LYS A 68 12.68 8.88 2.85
N ASP A 69 11.86 8.78 3.89
CA ASP A 69 10.45 8.43 3.85
C ASP A 69 10.15 6.96 3.53
N ASP A 70 11.16 6.09 3.47
CA ASP A 70 10.95 4.66 3.36
C ASP A 70 10.77 4.01 4.73
N PRO A 71 9.80 3.09 4.87
CA PRO A 71 9.56 2.38 6.12
C PRO A 71 10.49 1.17 6.28
N ILE A 72 10.90 0.91 7.51
CA ILE A 72 11.68 -0.26 7.92
C ILE A 72 10.85 -1.08 8.90
N GLY A 73 10.64 -2.36 8.62
CA GLY A 73 9.96 -3.31 9.51
C GLY A 73 8.46 -3.08 9.72
N LEU A 74 7.83 -2.14 9.01
CA LEU A 74 6.42 -1.78 9.25
C LEU A 74 5.45 -2.94 9.04
N ALA A 75 5.58 -3.65 7.94
CA ALA A 75 4.66 -4.71 7.59
C ALA A 75 4.80 -5.90 8.56
N GLU A 76 6.02 -6.19 8.97
CA GLU A 76 6.36 -7.20 9.96
C GLU A 76 5.81 -6.83 11.35
N THR A 77 5.96 -5.57 11.74
CA THR A 77 5.43 -5.04 13.01
C THR A 77 3.91 -5.11 13.06
N ILE A 78 3.21 -4.75 11.99
CA ILE A 78 1.74 -4.83 11.93
C ILE A 78 1.26 -6.29 12.08
N LEU A 79 1.93 -7.24 11.43
CA LEU A 79 1.56 -8.66 11.47
C LEU A 79 2.17 -9.41 12.67
N ALA A 80 2.96 -8.75 13.50
CA ALA A 80 3.74 -9.36 14.57
C ALA A 80 4.61 -10.55 14.10
N LYS A 81 5.12 -10.47 12.85
CA LYS A 81 5.97 -11.48 12.23
C LYS A 81 7.45 -11.14 12.38
N PRO A 82 8.35 -12.12 12.38
CA PRO A 82 9.79 -11.86 12.36
C PRO A 82 10.19 -11.16 11.06
N ASN A 83 11.23 -10.35 11.13
CA ASN A 83 11.81 -9.70 9.97
C ASN A 83 12.43 -10.71 9.01
N MET A 84 12.10 -10.56 7.73
CA MET A 84 12.70 -11.34 6.65
C MET A 84 13.92 -10.65 6.02
N LEU A 85 14.11 -9.36 6.29
CA LEU A 85 15.21 -8.55 5.80
C LEU A 85 16.06 -8.08 6.95
N ARG A 86 17.36 -7.94 6.69
CA ARG A 86 18.31 -7.27 7.56
C ARG A 86 18.56 -5.85 7.04
N TYR A 87 18.94 -4.96 7.94
CA TYR A 87 19.11 -3.56 7.61
C TYR A 87 20.40 -3.05 8.23
N ARG A 88 21.17 -2.31 7.44
CA ARG A 88 22.46 -1.74 7.88
C ARG A 88 22.56 -0.30 7.44
N THR A 89 23.03 0.55 8.33
CA THR A 89 23.30 1.96 8.01
C THR A 89 24.64 2.08 7.31
N ILE A 90 24.71 2.93 6.28
CA ILE A 90 25.94 3.26 5.56
C ILE A 90 26.63 4.44 6.25
N ASP A 91 25.84 5.47 6.56
CA ASP A 91 26.22 6.67 7.25
C ASP A 91 25.35 6.90 8.49
N LYS A 92 25.60 7.99 9.22
CA LYS A 92 24.69 8.39 10.31
C LYS A 92 23.28 8.61 9.79
N VAL A 93 22.32 7.84 10.29
CA VAL A 93 20.90 7.87 9.89
C VAL A 93 20.05 8.40 11.04
N LYS A 94 19.08 9.22 10.70
CA LYS A 94 18.05 9.66 11.62
C LYS A 94 16.73 8.95 11.28
N LEU A 95 16.21 8.21 12.26
CA LEU A 95 14.98 7.44 12.14
C LEU A 95 13.87 8.05 13.01
N LEU A 96 12.64 7.88 12.60
CA LEU A 96 11.46 8.01 13.45
C LEU A 96 11.04 6.60 13.86
N ARG A 97 11.12 6.29 15.15
CA ARG A 97 10.66 5.04 15.74
C ARG A 97 9.17 5.17 16.07
N LEU A 98 8.37 4.23 15.63
CA LEU A 98 6.92 4.21 15.79
C LEU A 98 6.52 3.02 16.65
N ASP A 99 5.62 3.24 17.61
CA ASP A 99 5.12 2.19 18.49
C ASP A 99 4.21 1.20 17.74
N GLY A 100 4.64 -0.05 17.65
CA GLY A 100 3.93 -1.09 16.93
C GLY A 100 2.65 -1.56 17.63
N THR A 101 2.60 -1.49 18.96
CA THR A 101 1.41 -1.85 19.72
C THR A 101 0.30 -0.82 19.50
N ALA A 102 0.65 0.46 19.52
CA ALA A 102 -0.27 1.53 19.18
C ALA A 102 -0.76 1.39 17.72
N ILE A 103 0.15 1.12 16.79
CA ILE A 103 -0.21 0.89 15.38
C ILE A 103 -1.24 -0.24 15.25
N ARG A 104 -0.98 -1.41 15.83
CA ARG A 104 -1.90 -2.56 15.76
C ARG A 104 -3.26 -2.25 16.40
N LYS A 105 -3.26 -1.57 17.54
CA LYS A 105 -4.48 -1.14 18.21
C LYS A 105 -5.32 -0.24 17.33
N GLU A 106 -4.72 0.81 16.78
CA GLU A 106 -5.44 1.79 15.96
C GLU A 106 -5.94 1.17 14.63
N ILE A 107 -5.16 0.29 13.99
CA ILE A 107 -5.62 -0.44 12.80
C ILE A 107 -6.84 -1.32 13.12
N ASN A 108 -6.86 -1.96 14.29
CA ASN A 108 -8.00 -2.78 14.68
C ASN A 108 -9.29 -1.96 14.90
N HIS A 109 -9.16 -0.70 15.28
CA HIS A 109 -10.28 0.23 15.45
C HIS A 109 -10.61 1.05 14.20
N SER A 110 -9.78 0.96 13.15
CA SER A 110 -10.01 1.71 11.92
C SER A 110 -11.25 1.23 11.17
N GLY A 111 -11.80 2.12 10.36
CA GLY A 111 -12.98 1.83 9.54
C GLY A 111 -12.75 0.69 8.55
N PRO A 112 -13.83 0.00 8.13
CA PRO A 112 -13.74 -1.24 7.34
C PRO A 112 -12.95 -1.08 6.03
N LEU A 113 -13.13 0.05 5.34
CA LEU A 113 -12.42 0.32 4.08
C LEU A 113 -10.90 0.39 4.29
N VAL A 114 -10.45 1.23 5.22
CA VAL A 114 -9.00 1.43 5.47
C VAL A 114 -8.37 0.17 6.01
N LYS A 115 -9.03 -0.52 6.94
CA LYS A 115 -8.59 -1.82 7.48
C LYS A 115 -8.40 -2.85 6.37
N SER A 116 -9.36 -2.95 5.44
CA SER A 116 -9.28 -3.88 4.31
C SER A 116 -8.16 -3.54 3.34
N ILE A 117 -7.95 -2.25 3.03
CA ILE A 117 -6.84 -1.81 2.18
C ILE A 117 -5.50 -2.22 2.83
N VAL A 118 -5.32 -1.95 4.12
CA VAL A 118 -4.09 -2.31 4.85
C VAL A 118 -3.88 -3.82 4.83
N GLN A 119 -4.88 -4.60 5.21
CA GLN A 119 -4.79 -6.07 5.26
C GLN A 119 -4.50 -6.67 3.88
N TYR A 120 -5.20 -6.22 2.85
CA TYR A 120 -4.99 -6.68 1.48
C TYR A 120 -3.60 -6.31 0.96
N THR A 121 -3.14 -5.09 1.26
CA THR A 121 -1.80 -4.63 0.89
C THR A 121 -0.72 -5.49 1.56
N LEU A 122 -0.88 -5.80 2.84
CA LEU A 122 0.03 -6.68 3.57
C LEU A 122 0.05 -8.11 2.98
N LYS A 123 -1.11 -8.67 2.63
CA LYS A 123 -1.17 -9.95 1.93
C LYS A 123 -0.37 -9.92 0.63
N ARG A 124 -0.50 -8.87 -0.16
CA ARG A 124 0.25 -8.71 -1.41
C ARG A 124 1.76 -8.53 -1.18
N ILE A 125 2.17 -7.90 -0.09
CA ILE A 125 3.61 -7.76 0.26
C ILE A 125 4.21 -9.14 0.58
N PHE A 126 3.54 -9.95 1.39
CA PHE A 126 4.06 -11.24 1.87
C PHE A 126 3.61 -12.45 1.06
N GLY A 127 2.46 -12.36 0.39
CA GLY A 127 1.86 -13.48 -0.34
C GLY A 127 2.60 -13.80 -1.64
N ARG A 128 2.55 -15.09 -2.03
CA ARG A 128 2.82 -15.48 -3.41
C ARG A 128 1.67 -14.99 -4.29
N GLN A 129 1.90 -14.87 -5.61
CA GLN A 129 0.89 -14.37 -6.57
C GLN A 129 -0.44 -15.14 -6.54
N GLU A 130 -0.44 -16.35 -6.01
CA GLU A 130 -1.59 -17.28 -5.95
C GLU A 130 -2.44 -17.14 -4.69
N ASP A 131 -1.92 -16.49 -3.63
CA ASP A 131 -2.58 -16.44 -2.30
C ASP A 131 -3.54 -15.24 -2.14
N THR A 132 -4.06 -14.68 -3.22
CA THR A 132 -4.90 -13.48 -3.16
C THR A 132 -6.37 -13.76 -2.81
N HIS A 133 -6.66 -14.90 -2.16
CA HIS A 133 -8.01 -15.22 -1.70
C HIS A 133 -8.39 -14.46 -0.44
N ILE A 134 -9.56 -13.87 -0.48
CA ILE A 134 -10.40 -13.39 0.63
C ILE A 134 -10.22 -11.91 0.98
N THR A 135 -11.15 -11.11 0.50
CA THR A 135 -11.55 -9.87 1.17
C THR A 135 -12.17 -10.26 2.51
N PRO A 136 -11.86 -9.57 3.61
CA PRO A 136 -12.57 -9.83 4.84
C PRO A 136 -14.08 -9.64 4.62
N LEU A 137 -14.90 -10.60 5.06
CA LEU A 137 -16.36 -10.50 5.06
C LEU A 137 -16.85 -9.17 5.64
N ILE A 138 -16.14 -8.68 6.67
CA ILE A 138 -16.36 -7.37 7.29
C ILE A 138 -16.38 -6.22 6.27
N PHE A 139 -15.48 -6.22 5.29
CA PHE A 139 -15.46 -5.15 4.27
C PHE A 139 -16.71 -5.17 3.40
N GLU A 140 -17.15 -6.35 3.00
CA GLU A 140 -18.37 -6.50 2.22
C GLU A 140 -19.60 -6.08 3.03
N GLU A 141 -19.73 -6.56 4.26
CA GLU A 141 -20.90 -6.32 5.10
C GLU A 141 -20.96 -4.91 5.68
N GLU A 142 -19.84 -4.39 6.19
CA GLU A 142 -19.81 -3.12 6.90
C GLU A 142 -19.53 -1.91 5.98
N PHE A 143 -18.94 -2.12 4.80
CA PHE A 143 -18.64 -1.02 3.89
C PHE A 143 -19.36 -1.14 2.53
N LEU A 144 -19.23 -2.24 1.81
CA LEU A 144 -19.80 -2.32 0.45
C LEU A 144 -21.31 -2.29 0.47
N ARG A 145 -21.96 -3.13 1.27
CA ARG A 145 -23.45 -3.20 1.32
C ARG A 145 -24.09 -1.89 1.76
N PRO A 146 -23.66 -1.23 2.87
CA PRO A 146 -24.25 0.04 3.27
C PRO A 146 -24.06 1.18 2.28
N ASN A 147 -23.06 1.09 1.40
CA ASN A 147 -22.73 2.10 0.40
C ASN A 147 -23.08 1.65 -1.04
N GLU A 148 -23.84 0.58 -1.21
CA GLU A 148 -24.07 -0.05 -2.51
C GLU A 148 -24.65 0.91 -3.56
N GLU A 149 -25.55 1.78 -3.16
CA GLU A 149 -26.13 2.81 -4.04
C GLU A 149 -25.11 3.84 -4.52
N CYS A 150 -24.06 4.10 -3.71
CA CYS A 150 -23.00 5.07 -4.02
C CYS A 150 -21.82 4.45 -4.75
N LEU A 151 -21.75 3.12 -4.87
CA LEU A 151 -20.64 2.38 -5.43
C LEU A 151 -21.07 1.68 -6.75
N PRO A 152 -20.93 2.36 -7.89
CA PRO A 152 -21.37 1.81 -9.16
C PRO A 152 -20.63 0.52 -9.53
N ILE A 153 -21.38 -0.45 -10.06
CA ILE A 153 -20.85 -1.67 -10.63
C ILE A 153 -20.69 -1.47 -12.15
N ARG A 154 -19.55 -1.94 -12.68
CA ARG A 154 -19.35 -2.04 -14.13
C ARG A 154 -19.08 -3.49 -14.55
N LYS A 155 -19.70 -3.89 -15.65
CA LYS A 155 -19.34 -5.11 -16.35
C LYS A 155 -18.17 -4.83 -17.29
N PHE A 156 -17.16 -5.72 -17.25
CA PHE A 156 -16.07 -5.76 -18.19
C PHE A 156 -16.06 -7.13 -18.87
N GLU A 157 -16.07 -7.14 -20.18
CA GLU A 157 -15.99 -8.38 -20.97
C GLU A 157 -14.57 -8.95 -20.90
N ALA A 158 -14.45 -10.27 -21.07
CA ALA A 158 -13.18 -10.96 -21.14
C ALA A 158 -12.24 -10.27 -22.14
N GLY A 159 -10.96 -10.07 -21.76
CA GLY A 159 -9.96 -9.42 -22.62
C GLY A 159 -10.04 -7.89 -22.64
N THR A 160 -10.94 -7.24 -21.90
CA THR A 160 -11.04 -5.78 -21.86
C THR A 160 -10.20 -5.19 -20.71
N TRP A 161 -9.60 -4.01 -20.97
CA TRP A 161 -8.85 -3.29 -19.96
C TRP A 161 -9.79 -2.53 -19.02
N ILE A 162 -9.69 -2.78 -17.73
CA ILE A 162 -10.39 -2.02 -16.70
C ILE A 162 -9.74 -0.63 -16.59
N PHE A 163 -8.41 -0.60 -16.57
CA PHE A 163 -7.60 0.61 -16.74
C PHE A 163 -6.20 0.27 -17.27
N ARG A 164 -5.51 1.28 -17.80
CA ARG A 164 -4.12 1.18 -18.23
C ARG A 164 -3.22 2.07 -17.38
N SER A 165 -1.97 1.67 -17.23
CA SER A 165 -0.94 2.48 -16.57
C SER A 165 -0.84 3.87 -17.19
N GLY A 166 -0.68 4.88 -16.34
CA GLY A 166 -0.59 6.28 -16.74
C GLY A 166 -1.93 6.95 -17.08
N PHE A 167 -2.96 6.18 -17.34
CA PHE A 167 -4.32 6.66 -17.58
C PHE A 167 -5.19 6.28 -16.39
N SER A 168 -5.90 7.17 -15.84
CA SER A 168 -7.19 6.98 -15.18
C SER A 168 -7.47 7.91 -14.03
N PRO A 169 -8.74 8.09 -13.70
CA PRO A 169 -9.16 8.77 -12.49
C PRO A 169 -8.65 7.98 -11.27
N ASN A 170 -8.42 8.70 -10.18
CA ASN A 170 -8.05 8.14 -8.89
C ASN A 170 -9.21 7.32 -8.34
N ARG A 171 -9.17 6.01 -8.54
CA ARG A 171 -10.22 5.07 -8.15
C ARG A 171 -9.62 3.80 -7.60
N MET A 172 -10.30 3.22 -6.63
CA MET A 172 -10.12 1.82 -6.26
C MET A 172 -11.22 0.98 -6.88
N TYR A 173 -10.93 -0.30 -6.97
CA TYR A 173 -11.81 -1.28 -7.58
C TYR A 173 -11.91 -2.50 -6.67
N PHE A 174 -13.08 -3.13 -6.68
CA PHE A 174 -13.35 -4.36 -5.96
C PHE A 174 -13.94 -5.38 -6.93
N VAL A 175 -13.38 -6.58 -6.98
CA VAL A 175 -13.85 -7.66 -7.84
C VAL A 175 -15.04 -8.36 -7.18
N GLU A 176 -16.24 -8.17 -7.68
CA GLU A 176 -17.44 -8.87 -7.20
C GLU A 176 -17.61 -10.23 -7.89
N ARG A 177 -17.25 -10.30 -9.17
CA ARG A 177 -17.32 -11.53 -9.96
C ARG A 177 -16.24 -11.51 -11.03
N GLY A 178 -15.74 -12.68 -11.37
CA GLY A 178 -14.73 -12.84 -12.41
C GLY A 178 -13.31 -12.80 -11.89
N ARG A 179 -12.36 -12.63 -12.81
CA ARG A 179 -10.91 -12.60 -12.53
C ARG A 179 -10.24 -11.46 -13.27
N VAL A 180 -9.34 -10.80 -12.58
CA VAL A 180 -8.60 -9.65 -13.11
C VAL A 180 -7.09 -9.92 -13.01
N GLN A 181 -6.36 -9.62 -14.07
CA GLN A 181 -4.91 -9.69 -14.13
C GLN A 181 -4.31 -8.29 -14.04
N LEU A 182 -3.39 -8.09 -13.11
CA LEU A 182 -2.56 -6.89 -13.07
C LEU A 182 -1.28 -7.09 -13.88
N PHE A 183 -0.93 -6.03 -14.62
CA PHE A 183 0.30 -5.96 -15.40
C PHE A 183 1.11 -4.72 -15.02
N THR A 184 2.42 -4.86 -15.08
CA THR A 184 3.34 -3.71 -14.99
C THR A 184 3.27 -2.85 -16.26
N GLN A 185 3.92 -1.68 -16.24
CA GLN A 185 4.06 -0.82 -17.43
C GLN A 185 4.68 -1.59 -18.62
N ASN A 186 5.59 -2.50 -18.34
CA ASN A 186 6.27 -3.32 -19.35
C ASN A 186 5.50 -4.61 -19.70
N LYS A 187 4.20 -4.63 -19.46
CA LYS A 187 3.28 -5.75 -19.76
C LYS A 187 3.67 -7.08 -19.10
N LYS A 188 4.42 -7.06 -17.98
CA LYS A 188 4.68 -8.25 -17.19
C LYS A 188 3.55 -8.49 -16.22
N GLU A 189 3.19 -9.74 -16.05
CA GLU A 189 2.22 -10.17 -15.05
C GLU A 189 2.70 -9.81 -13.64
N LEU A 190 1.83 -9.20 -12.88
CA LEU A 190 2.12 -8.74 -11.52
C LEU A 190 1.34 -9.52 -10.47
N ALA A 191 0.04 -9.69 -10.66
CA ALA A 191 -0.83 -10.41 -9.74
C ALA A 191 -2.13 -10.85 -10.42
N PHE A 192 -2.67 -12.00 -10.01
CA PHE A 192 -4.02 -12.43 -10.29
C PHE A 192 -4.95 -12.01 -9.16
N LEU A 193 -6.10 -11.46 -9.50
CA LEU A 193 -7.09 -10.98 -8.58
C LEU A 193 -8.39 -11.74 -8.82
N GLN A 194 -8.94 -12.29 -7.74
CA GLN A 194 -10.20 -13.03 -7.76
C GLN A 194 -11.29 -12.27 -7.00
N ILE A 195 -12.45 -12.85 -6.92
CA ILE A 195 -13.58 -12.33 -6.15
C ILE A 195 -13.11 -11.91 -4.76
N GLY A 196 -13.53 -10.73 -4.34
CA GLY A 196 -13.14 -10.17 -3.05
C GLY A 196 -11.84 -9.35 -3.07
N ALA A 197 -11.10 -9.31 -4.17
CA ALA A 197 -9.86 -8.54 -4.25
C ALA A 197 -10.12 -7.06 -4.52
N CYS A 198 -9.36 -6.21 -3.80
CA CYS A 198 -9.27 -4.77 -4.09
C CYS A 198 -8.01 -4.46 -4.91
N PHE A 199 -8.08 -3.47 -5.79
CA PHE A 199 -6.94 -3.01 -6.57
C PHE A 199 -7.10 -1.53 -6.96
N GLY A 200 -6.03 -0.91 -7.47
CA GLY A 200 -6.01 0.52 -7.77
C GLY A 200 -5.65 1.41 -6.57
N GLU A 201 -5.31 0.81 -5.44
CA GLU A 201 -4.97 1.47 -4.18
C GLU A 201 -3.77 2.43 -4.26
N SER A 202 -2.89 2.27 -5.24
CA SER A 202 -1.72 3.14 -5.45
C SER A 202 -2.10 4.61 -5.73
N THR A 203 -3.32 4.85 -6.20
CA THR A 203 -3.83 6.21 -6.44
C THR A 203 -4.11 7.00 -5.17
N LEU A 204 -4.17 6.33 -4.01
CA LEU A 204 -4.31 6.99 -2.71
C LEU A 204 -3.07 7.84 -2.35
N ILE A 205 -1.93 7.55 -2.96
CA ILE A 205 -0.70 8.33 -2.76
C ILE A 205 -0.74 9.56 -3.67
N ARG A 206 -0.49 10.72 -3.07
CA ARG A 206 -0.54 12.02 -3.76
C ARG A 206 0.21 12.03 -5.09
N GLY A 207 -0.47 12.47 -6.13
CA GLY A 207 0.12 12.71 -7.45
C GLY A 207 0.49 11.45 -8.21
N LYS A 208 0.19 10.26 -7.68
CA LYS A 208 0.48 9.01 -8.37
C LYS A 208 -0.69 8.59 -9.24
N LYS A 209 -0.38 8.36 -10.51
CA LYS A 209 -1.26 7.66 -11.45
C LYS A 209 -1.13 6.15 -11.22
N HIS A 210 -2.04 5.36 -11.76
CA HIS A 210 -1.88 3.91 -11.75
C HIS A 210 -0.55 3.53 -12.41
N ASN A 211 0.32 2.88 -11.64
CA ASN A 211 1.61 2.36 -12.15
C ASN A 211 1.44 1.04 -12.90
N ASN A 212 0.28 0.42 -12.76
CA ASN A 212 -0.04 -0.89 -13.31
C ASN A 212 -1.24 -0.78 -14.24
N SER A 213 -1.49 -1.81 -15.04
CA SER A 213 -2.69 -1.96 -15.85
C SER A 213 -3.50 -3.13 -15.31
N ALA A 214 -4.82 -3.09 -15.45
CA ALA A 214 -5.72 -4.16 -15.04
C ALA A 214 -6.56 -4.63 -16.23
N LEU A 215 -6.58 -5.95 -16.46
CA LEU A 215 -7.28 -6.62 -17.54
C LEU A 215 -8.29 -7.62 -16.97
N ALA A 216 -9.52 -7.61 -17.44
CA ALA A 216 -10.49 -8.66 -17.14
C ALA A 216 -10.11 -9.93 -17.92
N LEU A 217 -9.82 -11.03 -17.22
CA LEU A 217 -9.49 -12.31 -17.84
C LEU A 217 -10.72 -13.08 -18.30
N GLU A 218 -11.85 -12.82 -17.66
CA GLU A 218 -13.17 -13.35 -17.99
C GLU A 218 -14.21 -12.24 -17.75
N ASP A 219 -15.45 -12.47 -18.13
CA ASP A 219 -16.56 -11.53 -17.86
C ASP A 219 -16.60 -11.22 -16.36
N SER A 220 -16.29 -9.98 -16.02
CA SER A 220 -16.09 -9.56 -14.64
C SER A 220 -17.05 -8.44 -14.25
N LEU A 221 -17.56 -8.49 -13.03
CA LEU A 221 -18.28 -7.42 -12.38
C LEU A 221 -17.34 -6.76 -11.38
N VAL A 222 -17.14 -5.46 -11.53
CA VAL A 222 -16.19 -4.71 -10.73
C VAL A 222 -16.89 -3.49 -10.13
N ARG A 223 -16.89 -3.38 -8.81
CA ARG A 223 -17.38 -2.21 -8.09
C ARG A 223 -16.32 -1.13 -8.09
N ILE A 224 -16.73 0.11 -8.30
CA ILE A 224 -15.85 1.26 -8.38
C ILE A 224 -15.99 2.08 -7.11
N ILE A 225 -14.86 2.35 -6.44
CA ILE A 225 -14.79 3.21 -5.27
C ILE A 225 -14.12 4.51 -5.72
N GLU A 226 -14.91 5.58 -5.79
CA GLU A 226 -14.46 6.89 -6.24
C GLU A 226 -13.54 7.55 -5.20
N ASP A 227 -12.66 8.44 -5.66
CA ASP A 227 -11.66 9.11 -4.82
C ASP A 227 -12.27 9.91 -3.65
N HIS A 228 -13.41 10.56 -3.87
CA HIS A 228 -14.08 11.32 -2.82
C HIS A 228 -14.61 10.44 -1.67
N ILE A 229 -15.01 9.19 -1.96
CA ILE A 229 -15.45 8.22 -0.94
C ILE A 229 -14.21 7.75 -0.16
N LEU A 230 -13.13 7.41 -0.87
CA LEU A 230 -11.86 7.03 -0.26
C LEU A 230 -11.33 8.14 0.65
N GLU A 231 -11.32 9.36 0.16
CA GLU A 231 -10.85 10.51 0.91
C GLU A 231 -11.65 10.74 2.18
N LYS A 232 -12.99 10.67 2.08
CA LYS A 232 -13.89 10.83 3.23
C LYS A 232 -13.60 9.77 4.31
N GLU A 233 -13.42 8.52 3.91
CA GLU A 233 -13.14 7.43 4.86
C GLU A 233 -11.74 7.56 5.47
N VAL A 234 -10.71 7.82 4.66
CA VAL A 234 -9.33 7.99 5.15
C VAL A 234 -9.19 9.20 6.09
N LYS A 235 -9.90 10.30 5.82
CA LYS A 235 -9.88 11.49 6.70
C LYS A 235 -10.50 11.28 8.09
N LYS A 236 -11.36 10.28 8.25
CA LYS A 236 -11.94 9.93 9.56
C LYS A 236 -10.95 9.19 10.46
N GLU A 237 -9.91 8.61 9.88
CA GLU A 237 -8.97 7.77 10.60
C GLU A 237 -8.02 8.58 11.46
N ALA A 238 -7.55 7.96 12.54
CA ALA A 238 -6.49 8.52 13.37
C ALA A 238 -5.22 8.78 12.51
N PRO A 239 -4.44 9.86 12.77
CA PRO A 239 -3.27 10.19 11.99
C PRO A 239 -2.25 9.04 11.86
N ILE A 240 -2.11 8.20 12.89
CA ILE A 240 -1.23 7.03 12.86
C ILE A 240 -1.72 5.99 11.85
N VAL A 241 -3.02 5.80 11.68
CA VAL A 241 -3.61 4.89 10.69
C VAL A 241 -3.41 5.44 9.28
N GLN A 242 -3.58 6.76 9.10
CA GLN A 242 -3.28 7.41 7.81
C GLN A 242 -1.80 7.24 7.43
N LEU A 243 -0.89 7.37 8.41
CA LEU A 243 0.54 7.13 8.21
C LEU A 243 0.79 5.69 7.78
N VAL A 244 0.23 4.73 8.51
CA VAL A 244 0.37 3.30 8.20
C VAL A 244 -0.13 3.00 6.80
N LEU A 245 -1.32 3.48 6.42
CA LEU A 245 -1.86 3.30 5.09
C LEU A 245 -0.89 3.82 4.02
N PHE A 246 -0.37 5.04 4.20
CA PHE A 246 0.61 5.63 3.28
C PHE A 246 1.86 4.77 3.15
N LEU A 247 2.43 4.31 4.27
CA LEU A 247 3.68 3.55 4.30
C LEU A 247 3.54 2.13 3.76
N VAL A 248 2.42 1.43 4.02
CA VAL A 248 2.21 0.08 3.44
C VAL A 248 2.01 0.15 1.93
N LEU A 249 1.35 1.20 1.43
CA LEU A 249 1.21 1.42 -0.01
C LEU A 249 2.58 1.69 -0.67
N ARG A 250 3.44 2.50 -0.05
CA ARG A 250 4.83 2.68 -0.51
C ARG A 250 5.59 1.36 -0.51
N ARG A 251 5.47 0.58 0.56
CA ARG A 251 6.12 -0.74 0.65
C ARG A 251 5.64 -1.69 -0.43
N LEU A 252 4.34 -1.69 -0.76
CA LEU A 252 3.82 -2.49 -1.86
C LEU A 252 4.40 -2.08 -3.22
N GLU A 253 4.46 -0.78 -3.52
CA GLU A 253 5.09 -0.29 -4.76
C GLU A 253 6.53 -0.77 -4.89
N PHE A 254 7.25 -0.68 -3.80
CA PHE A 254 8.59 -1.20 -3.69
C PHE A 254 8.66 -2.72 -3.95
N THR A 255 7.86 -3.52 -3.24
CA THR A 255 7.79 -4.97 -3.44
C THR A 255 7.45 -5.34 -4.90
N ASN A 256 6.54 -4.60 -5.51
CA ASN A 256 6.19 -4.78 -6.91
C ASN A 256 7.38 -4.48 -7.85
N SER A 257 8.17 -3.43 -7.57
CA SER A 257 9.36 -3.09 -8.37
C SER A 257 10.45 -4.16 -8.29
N LEU A 258 10.58 -4.82 -7.13
CA LEU A 258 11.50 -5.94 -6.94
C LEU A 258 11.09 -7.18 -7.73
N ARG A 259 9.82 -7.57 -7.61
CA ARG A 259 9.28 -8.70 -8.39
C ARG A 259 9.50 -8.52 -9.88
N MET A 260 9.51 -7.28 -10.35
CA MET A 260 9.86 -6.97 -11.74
C MET A 260 11.33 -7.26 -12.07
N LYS A 261 12.26 -6.95 -11.14
CA LYS A 261 13.69 -7.18 -11.31
C LYS A 261 14.06 -8.66 -11.26
N ASP A 262 13.49 -9.41 -10.31
CA ASP A 262 13.76 -10.86 -10.16
C ASP A 262 13.34 -11.68 -11.38
N ASN A 263 12.22 -11.33 -12.01
CA ASN A 263 11.81 -11.94 -13.27
C ASN A 263 12.76 -11.61 -14.44
N PHE A 264 13.62 -10.61 -14.32
CA PHE A 264 14.70 -10.31 -15.28
C PHE A 264 15.88 -11.28 -15.12
N SER A 265 16.21 -11.64 -13.88
CA SER A 265 17.37 -12.48 -13.56
C SER A 265 17.13 -13.96 -13.88
N ARG A 266 15.87 -14.43 -13.81
CA ARG A 266 15.51 -15.85 -14.10
C ARG A 266 15.35 -16.17 -15.60
N LYS A 267 15.40 -15.17 -16.48
CA LYS A 267 15.31 -15.36 -17.95
C LYS A 267 16.65 -15.21 -18.66
N ARG A 268 17.75 -15.13 -17.92
CA ARG A 268 19.12 -15.27 -18.41
C ARG A 268 19.67 -16.59 -17.85
#